data_a02c6e611324a63eeb58c4505aa247cb
#
_entry.id   a02c6e611324a63eeb58c4505aa247cb
#
_cell.length_a   1.000
_cell.length_b   1.000
_cell.length_c   1.000
_cell.angle_alpha   90.00
_cell.angle_beta   90.00
_cell.angle_gamma   90.00
#
_symmetry.space_group_name_H-M   'P 1'
#
loop_
_entity.id
_entity.type
_entity.pdbx_description
1 polymer ?
#
loop_
_entity_poly.entity_id
_entity_poly.type
_entity_poly.pdbx_seq_one_letter_code
_entity_poly.pdbx_strand_id
1 'polypeptide(L)'
;FDMRTAMNLLMSNNNINLNNLKGKTSMTNFELLSEILPPLSTKFKNGQSPPTDGSKNNEIFIKNGEYIGGQLDKKVLGSTSVGLLQSIFNDFGFRESGKFINNLQNLITDYMKLSAYSVGISDLIANEETNKQITEAISNKKRDVQELINETHIGVFENKTGKSNEVEFETMVNSLLNEATKTAGNIGLKNLSKDNRFVIMVNSGSKGK
;
A
#
# COMPACT_ATOMS: atom_id res chain seq x y z
N PHE A 1 13.60 16.24 -6.83
CA PHE A 1 13.12 17.31 -7.73
C PHE A 1 14.20 18.37 -7.90
N ASP A 2 14.35 18.87 -9.13
CA ASP A 2 15.10 20.11 -9.36
C ASP A 2 14.37 21.29 -8.71
N MET A 3 15.10 22.38 -8.42
CA MET A 3 14.53 23.51 -7.67
C MET A 3 13.37 24.18 -8.41
N ARG A 4 13.39 24.24 -9.75
CA ARG A 4 12.30 24.81 -10.53
C ARG A 4 11.01 24.02 -10.34
N THR A 5 11.06 22.70 -10.46
CA THR A 5 9.93 21.81 -10.24
C THR A 5 9.44 21.89 -8.79
N ALA A 6 10.33 21.86 -7.83
CA ALA A 6 9.99 21.99 -6.40
C ALA A 6 9.27 23.32 -6.11
N MET A 7 9.76 24.43 -6.63
CA MET A 7 9.09 25.74 -6.48
C MET A 7 7.72 25.76 -7.14
N ASN A 8 7.56 25.20 -8.35
CA ASN A 8 6.26 25.11 -9.01
C ASN A 8 5.26 24.31 -8.20
N LEU A 9 5.68 23.19 -7.61
CA LEU A 9 4.82 22.37 -6.75
C LEU A 9 4.41 23.09 -5.45
N LEU A 10 5.26 23.98 -4.94
CA LEU A 10 4.98 24.72 -3.71
C LEU A 10 4.19 26.01 -3.95
N MET A 11 4.16 26.53 -5.18
CA MET A 11 3.52 27.82 -5.49
C MET A 11 2.02 27.88 -5.21
N SER A 12 1.33 26.75 -5.30
CA SER A 12 -0.12 26.66 -5.02
C SER A 12 -0.42 26.56 -3.51
N ASN A 13 0.62 26.49 -2.68
CA ASN A 13 0.49 26.36 -1.24
C ASN A 13 0.69 27.69 -0.51
N ASN A 14 -0.12 27.90 0.52
CA ASN A 14 -0.03 29.10 1.35
C ASN A 14 1.04 28.95 2.44
N ASN A 15 1.75 30.06 2.74
CA ASN A 15 2.69 30.16 3.87
C ASN A 15 3.96 29.30 3.76
N ILE A 16 4.49 29.11 2.54
CA ILE A 16 5.80 28.47 2.35
C ILE A 16 6.93 29.40 2.84
N ASN A 17 7.86 28.85 3.60
CA ASN A 17 9.04 29.61 4.04
C ASN A 17 10.11 29.64 2.95
N LEU A 18 10.12 30.70 2.16
CA LEU A 18 11.09 30.88 1.07
C LEU A 18 12.55 30.88 1.52
N ASN A 19 12.82 31.10 2.80
CA ASN A 19 14.20 31.05 3.31
C ASN A 19 14.75 29.61 3.30
N ASN A 20 13.90 28.60 3.46
CA ASN A 20 14.28 27.18 3.39
C ASN A 20 14.70 26.76 1.97
N LEU A 21 14.32 27.53 0.95
CA LEU A 21 14.62 27.25 -0.45
C LEU A 21 15.90 27.93 -0.94
N LYS A 22 16.38 28.96 -0.24
CA LYS A 22 17.57 29.75 -0.67
C LYS A 22 18.82 28.87 -0.68
N GLY A 23 19.55 28.93 -1.79
CA GLY A 23 20.84 28.25 -1.95
C GLY A 23 20.77 26.76 -2.26
N LYS A 24 19.57 26.16 -2.33
CA LYS A 24 19.38 24.78 -2.74
C LYS A 24 19.31 24.66 -4.27
N THR A 25 19.88 23.58 -4.80
CA THR A 25 19.80 23.24 -6.24
C THR A 25 18.73 22.17 -6.51
N SER A 26 18.38 21.39 -5.50
CA SER A 26 17.36 20.35 -5.56
C SER A 26 16.68 20.17 -4.21
N MET A 27 15.51 19.57 -4.20
CA MET A 27 14.76 19.16 -3.00
C MET A 27 14.32 17.70 -3.11
N THR A 28 14.38 17.02 -1.99
CA THR A 28 13.80 15.69 -1.85
C THR A 28 12.28 15.77 -1.66
N ASN A 29 11.58 14.65 -1.87
CA ASN A 29 10.15 14.54 -1.55
C ASN A 29 9.87 14.76 -0.05
N PHE A 30 10.80 14.37 0.82
CA PHE A 30 10.68 14.58 2.27
C PHE A 30 10.77 16.06 2.64
N GLU A 31 11.69 16.80 2.02
CA GLU A 31 11.79 18.24 2.21
C GLU A 31 10.55 18.98 1.71
N LEU A 32 10.01 18.59 0.54
CA LEU A 32 8.74 19.15 0.04
C LEU A 32 7.57 18.94 1.01
N LEU A 33 7.45 17.74 1.58
CA LEU A 33 6.42 17.45 2.57
C LEU A 33 6.64 18.24 3.87
N SER A 34 7.89 18.47 4.25
CA SER A 34 8.22 19.25 5.45
C SER A 34 7.71 20.69 5.36
N GLU A 35 7.72 21.29 4.17
CA GLU A 35 7.26 22.68 3.98
C GLU A 35 5.75 22.87 4.21
N ILE A 36 4.97 21.82 4.16
CA ILE A 36 3.50 21.87 4.36
C ILE A 36 3.06 21.36 5.73
N LEU A 37 3.99 20.80 6.53
CA LEU A 37 3.69 20.27 7.85
C LEU A 37 3.76 21.37 8.92
N PRO A 38 2.87 21.36 9.93
CA PRO A 38 3.06 22.14 11.14
C PRO A 38 4.25 21.59 11.97
N PRO A 39 4.77 22.32 12.98
CA PRO A 39 5.89 21.89 13.80
C PRO A 39 5.54 20.71 14.73
N LEU A 40 5.14 19.61 14.16
CA LEU A 40 4.72 18.36 14.78
C LEU A 40 5.92 17.44 15.01
N SER A 41 5.94 16.70 16.12
CA SER A 41 6.91 15.62 16.35
C SER A 41 6.17 14.34 16.66
N THR A 42 6.27 13.34 15.77
CA THR A 42 5.51 12.10 15.90
C THR A 42 6.14 10.94 15.15
N LYS A 43 5.76 9.73 15.57
CA LYS A 43 6.17 8.48 14.93
C LYS A 43 4.97 7.57 14.73
N PHE A 44 4.76 7.12 13.51
CA PHE A 44 3.67 6.20 13.15
C PHE A 44 4.22 4.94 12.48
N LYS A 45 3.48 3.84 12.62
CA LYS A 45 3.64 2.66 11.77
C LYS A 45 2.54 2.67 10.71
N ASN A 46 2.93 2.65 9.43
CA ASN A 46 1.99 2.50 8.34
C ASN A 46 1.42 1.07 8.26
N GLY A 47 0.55 0.81 7.29
CA GLY A 47 -0.07 -0.50 7.09
C GLY A 47 0.81 -1.53 6.37
N GLN A 48 2.01 -1.15 5.94
CA GLN A 48 2.90 -2.03 5.20
C GLN A 48 3.66 -2.99 6.12
N SER A 49 3.93 -4.19 5.60
CA SER A 49 4.84 -5.12 6.28
C SER A 49 6.25 -4.55 6.36
N PRO A 50 7.04 -4.90 7.40
CA PRO A 50 8.42 -4.48 7.47
C PRO A 50 9.18 -4.86 6.19
N PRO A 51 9.92 -3.94 5.59
CA PRO A 51 10.69 -4.24 4.38
C PRO A 51 11.77 -5.29 4.66
N THR A 52 11.94 -6.22 3.73
CA THR A 52 12.97 -7.28 3.82
C THR A 52 14.37 -6.77 3.57
N ASP A 53 14.51 -5.56 3.01
CA ASP A 53 15.76 -4.89 2.68
C ASP A 53 16.36 -4.05 3.82
N GLY A 54 15.77 -4.12 5.02
CA GLY A 54 16.22 -3.36 6.19
C GLY A 54 15.89 -1.85 6.13
N SER A 55 15.19 -1.39 5.10
CA SER A 55 14.69 -0.01 5.04
C SER A 55 13.62 0.21 6.12
N LYS A 56 13.47 1.45 6.59
CA LYS A 56 12.44 1.82 7.57
C LYS A 56 11.21 2.46 6.92
N ASN A 57 10.87 2.07 5.70
CA ASN A 57 9.76 2.67 4.95
C ASN A 57 8.38 2.45 5.60
N ASN A 58 8.26 1.46 6.48
CA ASN A 58 7.05 1.19 7.25
C ASN A 58 6.90 2.07 8.51
N GLU A 59 7.91 2.87 8.87
CA GLU A 59 7.87 3.79 9.99
C GLU A 59 7.98 5.23 9.51
N ILE A 60 6.92 6.01 9.73
CA ILE A 60 6.93 7.45 9.47
C ILE A 60 7.51 8.14 10.69
N PHE A 61 8.49 8.99 10.44
CA PHE A 61 9.13 9.78 11.48
C PHE A 61 9.17 11.25 11.08
N ILE A 62 8.53 12.08 11.90
CA ILE A 62 8.45 13.53 11.77
C ILE A 62 9.00 14.14 13.07
N LYS A 63 9.87 15.12 12.95
CA LYS A 63 10.47 15.84 14.08
C LYS A 63 10.40 17.34 13.83
N ASN A 64 9.69 18.06 14.70
CA ASN A 64 9.50 19.51 14.61
C ASN A 64 9.07 20.00 13.20
N GLY A 65 8.14 19.29 12.57
CA GLY A 65 7.66 19.57 11.21
C GLY A 65 8.56 19.07 10.08
N GLU A 66 9.74 18.55 10.39
CA GLU A 66 10.63 17.95 9.41
C GLU A 66 10.27 16.48 9.18
N TYR A 67 9.92 16.12 7.95
CA TYR A 67 9.61 14.76 7.55
C TYR A 67 10.91 14.02 7.24
N ILE A 68 11.31 13.11 8.12
CA ILE A 68 12.62 12.45 8.05
C ILE A 68 12.57 11.15 7.25
N GLY A 69 11.47 10.41 7.31
CA GLY A 69 11.37 9.14 6.59
C GLY A 69 10.03 8.45 6.72
N GLY A 70 9.87 7.36 5.95
CA GLY A 70 8.69 6.54 5.88
C GLY A 70 7.82 6.82 4.66
N GLN A 71 6.80 6.00 4.43
CA GLN A 71 5.84 6.16 3.34
C GLN A 71 4.44 6.43 3.90
N LEU A 72 3.82 7.50 3.42
CA LEU A 72 2.42 7.82 3.72
C LEU A 72 1.51 6.81 3.03
N ASP A 73 0.58 6.26 3.77
CA ASP A 73 -0.45 5.36 3.27
C ASP A 73 -1.84 5.73 3.80
N LYS A 74 -2.85 5.00 3.39
CA LYS A 74 -4.23 5.20 3.83
C LYS A 74 -4.40 5.06 5.35
N LYS A 75 -3.58 4.24 6.03
CA LYS A 75 -3.67 4.07 7.48
C LYS A 75 -3.24 5.33 8.22
N VAL A 76 -2.27 6.06 7.67
CA VAL A 76 -1.73 7.28 8.28
C VAL A 76 -2.51 8.52 7.89
N LEU A 77 -2.92 8.64 6.62
CA LEU A 77 -3.66 9.79 6.09
C LEU A 77 -5.18 9.62 6.13
N GLY A 78 -5.67 8.41 6.37
CA GLY A 78 -7.10 8.13 6.38
C GLY A 78 -7.79 8.58 7.67
N SER A 79 -9.10 8.32 7.74
CA SER A 79 -9.96 8.61 8.88
C SER A 79 -9.73 7.62 10.04
N THR A 80 -8.52 7.57 10.57
CA THR A 80 -8.17 6.71 11.70
C THR A 80 -7.94 7.56 12.95
N SER A 81 -8.30 7.01 14.11
CA SER A 81 -8.13 7.67 15.40
C SER A 81 -6.66 7.91 15.82
N VAL A 82 -5.72 7.31 15.12
CA VAL A 82 -4.26 7.40 15.39
C VAL A 82 -3.53 7.76 14.08
N GLY A 83 -4.09 8.67 13.29
CA GLY A 83 -3.51 9.11 12.03
C GLY A 83 -2.82 10.47 12.12
N LEU A 84 -2.08 10.83 11.10
CA LEU A 84 -1.40 12.13 11.01
C LEU A 84 -2.38 13.31 11.10
N LEU A 85 -3.51 13.22 10.40
CA LEU A 85 -4.55 14.27 10.43
C LEU A 85 -5.13 14.47 11.81
N GLN A 86 -5.40 13.37 12.54
CA GLN A 86 -5.92 13.45 13.91
C GLN A 86 -4.90 14.07 14.85
N SER A 87 -3.61 13.74 14.71
CA SER A 87 -2.55 14.34 15.53
C SER A 87 -2.43 15.83 15.27
N ILE A 88 -2.45 16.27 14.01
CA ILE A 88 -2.43 17.70 13.67
C ILE A 88 -3.66 18.41 14.25
N PHE A 89 -4.84 17.78 14.16
CA PHE A 89 -6.07 18.37 14.72
C PHE A 89 -6.00 18.53 16.24
N ASN A 90 -5.51 17.51 16.94
CA ASN A 90 -5.43 17.53 18.40
C ASN A 90 -4.41 18.56 18.91
N ASP A 91 -3.25 18.68 18.24
CA ASP A 91 -2.14 19.50 18.72
C ASP A 91 -2.25 20.96 18.24
N PHE A 92 -2.79 21.19 17.04
CA PHE A 92 -2.81 22.52 16.38
C PHE A 92 -4.22 23.02 16.04
N GLY A 93 -5.25 22.20 16.24
CA GLY A 93 -6.64 22.56 16.03
C GLY A 93 -7.11 22.48 14.56
N PHE A 94 -8.39 22.78 14.34
CA PHE A 94 -9.07 22.59 13.07
C PHE A 94 -8.53 23.46 11.93
N ARG A 95 -8.06 24.67 12.24
CA ARG A 95 -7.57 25.62 11.23
C ARG A 95 -6.27 25.14 10.59
N GLU A 96 -5.33 24.65 11.39
CA GLU A 96 -4.05 24.12 10.88
C GLU A 96 -4.24 22.76 10.17
N SER A 97 -5.16 21.92 10.65
CA SER A 97 -5.55 20.70 9.96
C SER A 97 -6.14 20.99 8.59
N GLY A 98 -7.02 22.00 8.48
CA GLY A 98 -7.59 22.41 7.19
C GLY A 98 -6.53 22.94 6.23
N LYS A 99 -5.58 23.74 6.71
CA LYS A 99 -4.44 24.20 5.90
C LYS A 99 -3.58 23.04 5.40
N PHE A 100 -3.24 22.12 6.30
CA PHE A 100 -2.45 20.94 5.92
C PHE A 100 -3.13 20.10 4.84
N ILE A 101 -4.43 19.82 5.00
CA ILE A 101 -5.20 19.07 4.00
C ILE A 101 -5.19 19.78 2.64
N ASN A 102 -5.46 21.08 2.61
CA ASN A 102 -5.46 21.85 1.38
C ASN A 102 -4.07 21.90 0.72
N ASN A 103 -3.02 22.15 1.50
CA ASN A 103 -1.65 22.19 1.00
C ASN A 103 -1.21 20.83 0.46
N LEU A 104 -1.52 19.75 1.16
CA LEU A 104 -1.23 18.39 0.70
C LEU A 104 -1.98 18.06 -0.60
N GLN A 105 -3.27 18.41 -0.67
CA GLN A 105 -4.08 18.19 -1.87
C GLN A 105 -3.54 18.96 -3.07
N ASN A 106 -3.18 20.23 -2.89
CA ASN A 106 -2.62 21.07 -3.95
C ASN A 106 -1.27 20.51 -4.44
N LEU A 107 -0.37 20.18 -3.51
CA LEU A 107 0.95 19.61 -3.81
C LEU A 107 0.82 18.32 -4.64
N ILE A 108 -0.05 17.39 -4.20
CA ILE A 108 -0.27 16.12 -4.89
C ILE A 108 -0.92 16.35 -6.26
N THR A 109 -1.90 17.25 -6.35
CA THR A 109 -2.58 17.55 -7.62
C THR A 109 -1.60 18.11 -8.64
N ASP A 110 -0.74 19.04 -8.25
CA ASP A 110 0.25 19.61 -9.15
C ASP A 110 1.35 18.60 -9.52
N TYR A 111 1.76 17.76 -8.58
CA TYR A 111 2.64 16.63 -8.88
C TYR A 111 2.03 15.66 -9.90
N MET A 112 0.75 15.33 -9.75
CA MET A 112 0.04 14.43 -10.66
C MET A 112 -0.12 15.00 -12.07
N LYS A 113 -0.21 16.32 -12.23
CA LYS A 113 -0.18 16.99 -13.56
C LYS A 113 1.16 16.77 -14.28
N LEU A 114 2.26 16.69 -13.52
CA LEU A 114 3.61 16.49 -14.07
C LEU A 114 3.92 15.01 -14.33
N SER A 115 3.61 14.14 -13.37
CA SER A 115 4.01 12.73 -13.44
C SER A 115 2.99 11.83 -14.09
N ALA A 116 1.71 12.20 -14.06
CA ALA A 116 0.55 11.37 -14.38
C ALA A 116 0.54 10.02 -13.61
N TYR A 117 -0.59 9.33 -13.62
CA TYR A 117 -0.71 7.98 -13.09
C TYR A 117 -1.70 7.21 -13.95
N SER A 118 -1.21 6.20 -14.63
CA SER A 118 -2.04 5.30 -15.42
C SER A 118 -1.52 3.87 -15.30
N VAL A 119 -2.40 2.91 -15.54
CA VAL A 119 -2.09 1.49 -15.54
C VAL A 119 -2.08 0.99 -16.98
N GLY A 120 -1.02 0.32 -17.38
CA GLY A 120 -0.88 -0.28 -18.70
C GLY A 120 -1.09 -1.79 -18.68
N ILE A 121 -1.26 -2.39 -19.86
CA ILE A 121 -1.32 -3.85 -20.00
C ILE A 121 -0.03 -4.50 -19.51
N SER A 122 1.13 -3.86 -19.70
CA SER A 122 2.42 -4.32 -19.20
C SER A 122 2.46 -4.52 -17.68
N ASP A 123 1.67 -3.76 -16.93
CA ASP A 123 1.59 -3.90 -15.47
C ASP A 123 0.85 -5.18 -15.04
N LEU A 124 0.08 -5.80 -15.95
CA LEU A 124 -0.67 -7.04 -15.72
C LEU A 124 0.07 -8.31 -16.18
N ILE A 125 1.10 -8.15 -17.00
CA ILE A 125 1.81 -9.30 -17.56
C ILE A 125 2.82 -9.82 -16.54
N ALA A 126 2.60 -11.04 -16.08
CA ALA A 126 3.56 -11.75 -15.24
C ALA A 126 4.67 -12.37 -16.12
N ASN A 127 5.87 -12.51 -15.58
CA ASN A 127 6.96 -13.20 -16.24
C ASN A 127 6.70 -14.73 -16.31
N GLU A 128 7.44 -15.43 -17.16
CA GLU A 128 7.25 -16.87 -17.38
C GLU A 128 7.48 -17.70 -16.11
N GLU A 129 8.42 -17.30 -15.27
CA GLU A 129 8.72 -17.99 -14.02
C GLU A 129 7.58 -17.86 -13.03
N THR A 130 7.00 -16.66 -12.89
CA THR A 130 5.80 -16.44 -12.09
C THR A 130 4.62 -17.26 -12.57
N ASN A 131 4.42 -17.33 -13.89
CA ASN A 131 3.36 -18.16 -14.47
C ASN A 131 3.55 -19.65 -14.19
N LYS A 132 4.79 -20.15 -14.24
CA LYS A 132 5.11 -21.54 -13.85
C LYS A 132 4.79 -21.79 -12.38
N GLN A 133 5.24 -20.94 -11.48
CA GLN A 133 4.97 -21.08 -10.05
C GLN A 133 3.46 -21.04 -9.74
N ILE A 134 2.70 -20.17 -10.40
CA ILE A 134 1.24 -20.12 -10.27
C ILE A 134 0.60 -21.42 -10.79
N THR A 135 1.03 -21.91 -11.95
CA THR A 135 0.52 -23.14 -12.54
C THR A 135 0.80 -24.34 -11.65
N GLU A 136 2.00 -24.44 -11.07
CA GLU A 136 2.35 -25.49 -10.11
C GLU A 136 1.51 -25.42 -8.84
N ALA A 137 1.31 -24.23 -8.28
CA ALA A 137 0.48 -24.03 -7.10
C ALA A 137 -0.98 -24.45 -7.35
N ILE A 138 -1.53 -24.08 -8.52
CA ILE A 138 -2.89 -24.50 -8.93
C ILE A 138 -2.95 -26.02 -9.14
N SER A 139 -1.94 -26.60 -9.79
CA SER A 139 -1.90 -28.05 -10.05
C SER A 139 -1.82 -28.87 -8.77
N ASN A 140 -1.06 -28.42 -7.79
CA ASN A 140 -1.00 -29.04 -6.48
C ASN A 140 -2.36 -29.02 -5.78
N LYS A 141 -3.05 -27.88 -5.79
CA LYS A 141 -4.39 -27.79 -5.19
C LYS A 141 -5.45 -28.59 -5.94
N LYS A 142 -5.36 -28.71 -7.26
CA LYS A 142 -6.21 -29.62 -8.03
C LYS A 142 -5.99 -31.08 -7.63
N ARG A 143 -4.74 -31.47 -7.35
CA ARG A 143 -4.44 -32.82 -6.85
C ARG A 143 -5.04 -33.05 -5.47
N ASP A 144 -4.92 -32.09 -4.54
CA ASP A 144 -5.52 -32.17 -3.22
C ASP A 144 -7.05 -32.35 -3.30
N VAL A 145 -7.71 -31.63 -4.21
CA VAL A 145 -9.16 -31.80 -4.46
C VAL A 145 -9.48 -33.18 -5.06
N GLN A 146 -8.64 -33.69 -5.98
CA GLN A 146 -8.83 -35.01 -6.57
C GLN A 146 -8.66 -36.12 -5.52
N GLU A 147 -7.73 -35.98 -4.59
CA GLU A 147 -7.57 -36.89 -3.45
C GLU A 147 -8.82 -36.89 -2.57
N LEU A 148 -9.36 -35.71 -2.24
CA LEU A 148 -10.61 -35.59 -1.46
C LEU A 148 -11.82 -36.24 -2.16
N ILE A 149 -11.93 -36.11 -3.49
CA ILE A 149 -12.94 -36.77 -4.30
C ILE A 149 -12.79 -38.30 -4.19
N ASN A 150 -11.57 -38.80 -4.31
CA ASN A 150 -11.27 -40.22 -4.22
C ASN A 150 -11.58 -40.77 -2.82
N GLU A 151 -11.22 -40.07 -1.75
CA GLU A 151 -11.58 -40.46 -0.37
C GLU A 151 -13.08 -40.54 -0.16
N THR A 152 -13.84 -39.61 -0.75
CA THR A 152 -15.32 -39.62 -0.70
C THR A 152 -15.89 -40.82 -1.45
N HIS A 153 -15.35 -41.14 -2.63
CA HIS A 153 -15.80 -42.27 -3.44
C HIS A 153 -15.51 -43.62 -2.78
N ILE A 154 -14.40 -43.75 -2.06
CA ILE A 154 -14.03 -44.98 -1.35
C ILE A 154 -14.76 -45.13 0.00
N GLY A 155 -15.44 -44.04 0.45
CA GLY A 155 -16.17 -44.05 1.72
C GLY A 155 -15.31 -43.83 2.96
N VAL A 156 -14.09 -43.31 2.81
CA VAL A 156 -13.13 -42.99 3.90
C VAL A 156 -13.26 -41.55 4.35
N PHE A 157 -14.11 -40.75 3.70
CA PHE A 157 -14.30 -39.33 4.03
C PHE A 157 -14.76 -39.13 5.47
N GLU A 158 -13.95 -38.47 6.29
CA GLU A 158 -14.25 -38.12 7.68
C GLU A 158 -14.96 -36.78 7.79
N ASN A 159 -16.23 -36.82 8.21
CA ASN A 159 -16.97 -35.60 8.55
C ASN A 159 -16.71 -35.19 10.00
N LYS A 160 -16.07 -34.03 10.19
CA LYS A 160 -15.70 -33.51 11.52
C LYS A 160 -16.64 -32.45 12.08
N THR A 161 -17.64 -32.00 11.30
CA THR A 161 -18.43 -30.80 11.65
C THR A 161 -19.87 -31.13 12.09
N GLY A 162 -20.32 -32.38 11.97
CA GLY A 162 -21.70 -32.78 12.26
C GLY A 162 -22.74 -32.28 11.25
N LYS A 163 -22.34 -31.69 10.14
CA LYS A 163 -23.17 -31.38 8.97
C LYS A 163 -23.36 -32.64 8.12
N SER A 164 -24.20 -32.56 7.08
CA SER A 164 -24.28 -33.68 6.13
C SER A 164 -22.92 -33.81 5.38
N ASN A 165 -22.58 -35.03 4.98
CA ASN A 165 -21.34 -35.32 4.27
C ASN A 165 -21.20 -34.50 2.97
N GLU A 166 -22.30 -34.26 2.26
CA GLU A 166 -22.35 -33.44 1.04
C GLU A 166 -21.95 -31.99 1.32
N VAL A 167 -22.53 -31.39 2.37
CA VAL A 167 -22.25 -29.99 2.74
C VAL A 167 -20.82 -29.85 3.24
N GLU A 168 -20.30 -30.80 3.97
CA GLU A 168 -18.92 -30.77 4.45
C GLU A 168 -17.93 -30.93 3.30
N PHE A 169 -18.17 -31.88 2.41
CA PHE A 169 -17.37 -32.07 1.19
C PHE A 169 -17.31 -30.80 0.34
N GLU A 170 -18.48 -30.20 0.05
CA GLU A 170 -18.54 -28.95 -0.72
C GLU A 170 -17.76 -27.79 -0.02
N THR A 171 -17.90 -27.71 1.31
CA THR A 171 -17.16 -26.70 2.10
C THR A 171 -15.65 -26.90 2.01
N MET A 172 -15.16 -28.13 2.09
CA MET A 172 -13.74 -28.45 1.98
C MET A 172 -13.20 -28.18 0.58
N VAL A 173 -13.91 -28.58 -0.47
CA VAL A 173 -13.53 -28.30 -1.88
C VAL A 173 -13.46 -26.81 -2.11
N ASN A 174 -14.47 -26.04 -1.69
CA ASN A 174 -14.47 -24.58 -1.82
C ASN A 174 -13.33 -23.94 -1.04
N SER A 175 -12.99 -24.46 0.13
CA SER A 175 -11.85 -23.98 0.92
C SER A 175 -10.53 -24.19 0.19
N LEU A 176 -10.27 -25.36 -0.37
CA LEU A 176 -9.07 -25.68 -1.14
C LEU A 176 -8.95 -24.82 -2.40
N LEU A 177 -10.04 -24.60 -3.13
CA LEU A 177 -10.05 -23.75 -4.32
C LEU A 177 -9.83 -22.28 -3.98
N ASN A 178 -10.42 -21.80 -2.89
CA ASN A 178 -10.18 -20.43 -2.39
C ASN A 178 -8.72 -20.24 -1.93
N GLU A 179 -8.12 -21.27 -1.34
CA GLU A 179 -6.71 -21.24 -0.96
C GLU A 179 -5.80 -21.19 -2.20
N ALA A 180 -6.13 -21.91 -3.28
CA ALA A 180 -5.43 -21.83 -4.56
C ALA A 180 -5.43 -20.39 -5.10
N THR A 181 -6.58 -19.72 -5.05
CA THR A 181 -6.72 -18.32 -5.50
C THR A 181 -5.85 -17.38 -4.67
N LYS A 182 -5.84 -17.53 -3.34
CA LYS A 182 -5.00 -16.72 -2.45
C LYS A 182 -3.50 -16.95 -2.70
N THR A 183 -3.11 -18.22 -2.86
CA THR A 183 -1.70 -18.60 -3.09
C THR A 183 -1.22 -18.05 -4.43
N ALA A 184 -1.98 -18.22 -5.49
CA ALA A 184 -1.67 -17.68 -6.81
C ALA A 184 -1.57 -16.14 -6.80
N GLY A 185 -2.51 -15.47 -6.14
CA GLY A 185 -2.47 -14.02 -5.97
C GLY A 185 -1.24 -13.52 -5.21
N ASN A 186 -0.86 -14.20 -4.13
CA ASN A 186 0.34 -13.87 -3.34
C ASN A 186 1.64 -14.08 -4.14
N ILE A 187 1.74 -15.17 -4.92
CA ILE A 187 2.88 -15.41 -5.81
C ILE A 187 2.97 -14.30 -6.85
N GLY A 188 1.85 -13.96 -7.50
CA GLY A 188 1.79 -12.88 -8.47
C GLY A 188 2.26 -11.55 -7.88
N LEU A 189 1.72 -11.16 -6.73
CA LEU A 189 2.07 -9.90 -6.07
C LEU A 189 3.54 -9.82 -5.64
N LYS A 190 4.10 -10.91 -5.11
CA LYS A 190 5.51 -10.96 -4.66
C LYS A 190 6.52 -10.82 -5.80
N ASN A 191 6.17 -11.33 -6.97
CA ASN A 191 7.06 -11.35 -8.13
C ASN A 191 6.94 -10.10 -9.01
N LEU A 192 5.96 -9.21 -8.74
CA LEU A 192 5.86 -7.93 -9.40
C LEU A 192 6.91 -6.93 -8.88
N SER A 193 7.39 -6.07 -9.76
CA SER A 193 8.28 -4.97 -9.37
C SER A 193 7.62 -4.05 -8.35
N LYS A 194 8.41 -3.49 -7.44
CA LYS A 194 7.94 -2.45 -6.49
C LYS A 194 7.39 -1.20 -7.21
N ASP A 195 7.86 -0.93 -8.42
CA ASP A 195 7.43 0.19 -9.26
C ASP A 195 6.17 -0.10 -10.07
N ASN A 196 5.67 -1.34 -10.01
CA ASN A 196 4.43 -1.71 -10.68
C ASN A 196 3.25 -0.92 -10.10
N ARG A 197 2.41 -0.36 -10.97
CA ARG A 197 1.30 0.53 -10.58
C ARG A 197 0.27 -0.15 -9.70
N PHE A 198 0.00 -1.44 -9.91
CA PHE A 198 -0.89 -2.22 -9.04
C PHE A 198 -0.29 -2.43 -7.66
N VAL A 199 1.02 -2.72 -7.58
CA VAL A 199 1.73 -2.89 -6.30
C VAL A 199 1.69 -1.58 -5.50
N ILE A 200 1.91 -0.44 -6.16
CA ILE A 200 1.81 0.89 -5.55
C ILE A 200 0.40 1.14 -5.00
N MET A 201 -0.66 0.82 -5.77
CA MET A 201 -2.05 1.00 -5.32
C MET A 201 -2.40 0.14 -4.11
N VAL A 202 -1.97 -1.13 -4.11
CA VAL A 202 -2.22 -2.05 -2.99
C VAL A 202 -1.44 -1.63 -1.75
N ASN A 203 -0.15 -1.30 -1.89
CA ASN A 203 0.70 -0.89 -0.78
C ASN A 203 0.28 0.44 -0.16
N SER A 204 -0.19 1.38 -0.96
CA SER A 204 -0.75 2.64 -0.44
C SER A 204 -2.10 2.46 0.26
N GLY A 205 -2.76 1.32 0.05
CA GLY A 205 -4.11 1.06 0.57
C GLY A 205 -5.21 1.85 -0.15
N SER A 206 -4.92 2.46 -1.28
CA SER A 206 -5.90 3.25 -2.05
C SER A 206 -6.95 2.35 -2.68
N LYS A 207 -6.56 1.20 -3.22
CA LYS A 207 -7.44 0.21 -3.84
C LYS A 207 -6.82 -1.18 -3.79
N GLY A 208 -7.67 -2.20 -3.66
CA GLY A 208 -7.26 -3.61 -3.62
C GLY A 208 -6.89 -4.11 -2.22
N LYS A 209 -6.65 -5.42 -2.13
CA LYS A 209 -6.18 -6.14 -0.94
C LYS A 209 -5.00 -7.02 -1.33
#